data_b510173f5740564aa19f2dd779977ca4
#
_entry.id   b510173f5740564aa19f2dd779977ca4
#
_cell.length_a   1.000
_cell.length_b   1.000
_cell.length_c   1.000
_cell.angle_alpha   90.00
_cell.angle_beta   90.00
_cell.angle_gamma   90.00
#
_symmetry.space_group_name_H-M   'P 1'
#
loop_
_entity.id
_entity.type
_entity.pdbx_description
1 polymer ?
#
loop_
_entity_poly.entity_id
_entity_poly.type
_entity_poly.pdbx_seq_one_letter_code
_entity_poly.pdbx_strand_id
1 'polypeptide(L)'
;MRLLLILAFVCGTAHAQKLLKGVVVDAEKNIPVPKASVFLNNTSVGTSANDEGKFELYVPAGRFDLIVSSVGYATHNQTVFTNEVLDFITIQLKIKTPELETVIIEPYDKNGWQNWGPWFIDNFLGTSEYGRDSRIKNHEVLRFRNSKKNSELTVIAMAPLIIENKALGYKISYQLEEFKYDFKTRYLLYAGYPFFENMDGSDRKKRKWEQAREDVYYGSLLQFMRALYRNQIKEEGFEVRRLQKIANAEKARVRMVYKTSRTVDETGRIVSTINRDSTAYYDHIMSQEDYKNVIGKEILVGDSIAFAVDTNVAGLFFEDYLLVIYKHRSVPAEFKQRFPKSSDAMMSEIMLINGKPVEVLANGSYFNPQDLLSSGYWGWWEKMGTMLPFDYKPLRK
;
A
#
# COMPACT_ATOMS: atom_id res chain seq x y z
N MET A 1 -6.49 62.50 -19.15
CA MET A 1 -6.51 61.03 -19.42
C MET A 1 -5.72 60.36 -18.27
N ARG A 2 -6.44 59.92 -17.22
CA ARG A 2 -5.82 59.33 -16.02
C ARG A 2 -5.80 57.79 -16.19
N LEU A 3 -4.58 57.23 -16.29
CA LEU A 3 -4.32 55.79 -16.36
C LEU A 3 -4.52 55.20 -14.95
N LEU A 4 -5.60 54.45 -14.75
CA LEU A 4 -5.82 53.67 -13.52
C LEU A 4 -5.03 52.37 -13.65
N LEU A 5 -3.94 52.21 -12.89
CA LEU A 5 -3.20 50.96 -12.74
C LEU A 5 -4.01 50.08 -11.78
N ILE A 6 -4.67 49.04 -12.31
CA ILE A 6 -5.29 47.98 -11.51
C ILE A 6 -4.18 47.00 -11.11
N LEU A 7 -3.73 47.12 -9.87
CA LEU A 7 -2.82 46.13 -9.24
C LEU A 7 -3.64 44.89 -8.86
N ALA A 8 -3.61 43.85 -9.70
CA ALA A 8 -4.24 42.57 -9.39
C ALA A 8 -3.44 41.90 -8.26
N PHE A 9 -3.98 41.97 -7.05
CA PHE A 9 -3.45 41.24 -5.89
C PHE A 9 -3.75 39.75 -6.09
N VAL A 10 -2.78 39.01 -6.59
CA VAL A 10 -2.81 37.53 -6.61
C VAL A 10 -2.63 37.08 -5.16
N CYS A 11 -3.73 36.90 -4.42
CA CYS A 11 -3.74 36.20 -3.14
C CYS A 11 -3.39 34.73 -3.41
N GLY A 12 -2.10 34.43 -3.44
CA GLY A 12 -1.64 33.06 -3.28
C GLY A 12 -2.10 32.58 -1.89
N THR A 13 -2.93 31.56 -1.83
CA THR A 13 -3.25 30.86 -0.58
C THR A 13 -1.96 30.25 -0.04
N ALA A 14 -1.25 31.01 0.79
CA ALA A 14 -0.15 30.49 1.59
C ALA A 14 -0.76 29.44 2.53
N HIS A 15 -0.58 28.16 2.23
CA HIS A 15 -0.94 27.08 3.14
C HIS A 15 0.04 27.19 4.31
N ALA A 16 -0.41 27.79 5.40
CA ALA A 16 0.40 27.99 6.59
C ALA A 16 0.76 26.62 7.18
N GLN A 17 2.05 26.27 7.13
CA GLN A 17 2.57 25.15 7.92
C GLN A 17 2.48 25.54 9.40
N LYS A 18 2.05 24.60 10.23
CA LYS A 18 2.05 24.79 11.69
C LYS A 18 3.27 24.10 12.32
N LEU A 19 3.90 24.74 13.26
CA LEU A 19 5.01 24.19 14.02
C LEU A 19 4.48 23.35 15.16
N LEU A 20 4.70 22.04 15.08
CA LEU A 20 4.48 21.07 16.15
C LEU A 20 5.77 20.93 16.97
N LYS A 21 5.68 21.12 18.27
CA LYS A 21 6.79 20.92 19.22
C LYS A 21 6.44 19.79 20.19
N GLY A 22 7.44 19.05 20.64
CA GLY A 22 7.20 18.03 21.63
C GLY A 22 8.48 17.42 22.22
N VAL A 23 8.27 16.42 23.06
CA VAL A 23 9.33 15.62 23.66
C VAL A 23 8.97 14.14 23.57
N VAL A 24 9.95 13.31 23.28
CA VAL A 24 9.82 11.85 23.26
C VAL A 24 10.47 11.30 24.53
N VAL A 25 9.73 10.52 25.30
CA VAL A 25 10.18 9.93 26.55
C VAL A 25 9.85 8.44 26.61
N ASP A 26 10.63 7.71 27.40
CA ASP A 26 10.32 6.32 27.78
C ASP A 26 9.06 6.29 28.65
N ALA A 27 8.10 5.42 28.34
CA ALA A 27 6.81 5.38 29.04
C ALA A 27 6.89 4.91 30.49
N GLU A 28 7.91 4.13 30.87
CA GLU A 28 8.07 3.59 32.23
C GLU A 28 8.98 4.46 33.08
N LYS A 29 10.10 4.88 32.49
CA LYS A 29 11.16 5.59 33.21
C LYS A 29 11.03 7.11 33.14
N ASN A 30 10.19 7.61 32.23
CA ASN A 30 10.01 9.04 31.92
C ASN A 30 11.34 9.79 31.64
N ILE A 31 12.31 9.06 31.05
CA ILE A 31 13.58 9.63 30.58
C ILE A 31 13.50 9.98 29.10
N PRO A 32 14.23 11.00 28.60
CA PRO A 32 14.27 11.34 27.19
C PRO A 32 14.71 10.17 26.33
N VAL A 33 14.11 10.04 25.13
CA VAL A 33 14.54 9.09 24.09
C VAL A 33 15.21 9.89 22.98
N PRO A 34 16.55 10.00 22.99
CA PRO A 34 17.29 10.77 21.99
C PRO A 34 17.23 10.10 20.61
N LYS A 35 17.34 10.89 19.56
CA LYS A 35 17.39 10.44 18.16
C LYS A 35 16.16 9.62 17.74
N ALA A 36 15.05 9.70 18.46
CA ALA A 36 13.79 9.15 18.01
C ALA A 36 13.40 9.81 16.68
N SER A 37 12.99 8.99 15.69
CA SER A 37 12.50 9.47 14.41
C SER A 37 11.05 9.95 14.59
N VAL A 38 10.75 11.16 14.14
CA VAL A 38 9.42 11.79 14.23
C VAL A 38 9.03 12.25 12.82
N PHE A 39 7.99 11.66 12.22
CA PHE A 39 7.64 11.97 10.85
C PHE A 39 6.14 11.78 10.59
N LEU A 40 5.66 12.39 9.50
CA LEU A 40 4.31 12.18 9.01
C LEU A 40 4.29 10.95 8.09
N ASN A 41 3.37 10.04 8.35
CA ASN A 41 3.25 8.78 7.60
C ASN A 41 3.16 9.00 6.09
N ASN A 42 3.95 8.25 5.36
CA ASN A 42 4.03 8.27 3.89
C ASN A 42 4.26 9.67 3.31
N THR A 43 5.16 10.43 3.93
CA THR A 43 5.57 11.77 3.44
C THR A 43 7.09 11.92 3.48
N SER A 44 7.59 13.06 2.98
CA SER A 44 8.96 13.50 3.18
C SER A 44 9.14 14.47 4.36
N VAL A 45 8.11 14.62 5.18
CA VAL A 45 8.10 15.55 6.32
C VAL A 45 8.44 14.82 7.59
N GLY A 46 9.62 15.09 8.16
CA GLY A 46 10.11 14.44 9.37
C GLY A 46 11.28 15.18 10.00
N THR A 47 11.59 14.78 11.22
CA THR A 47 12.71 15.28 12.02
C THR A 47 13.19 14.18 12.99
N SER A 48 14.24 14.45 13.74
CA SER A 48 14.72 13.57 14.83
C SER A 48 14.74 14.33 16.13
N ALA A 49 14.43 13.64 17.22
CA ALA A 49 14.57 14.20 18.56
C ALA A 49 16.05 14.46 18.90
N ASN A 50 16.31 15.55 19.59
CA ASN A 50 17.63 15.90 20.09
C ASN A 50 18.02 15.04 21.32
N ASP A 51 19.16 15.34 21.94
CA ASP A 51 19.65 14.58 23.10
C ASP A 51 18.75 14.68 24.34
N GLU A 52 17.96 15.76 24.46
CA GLU A 52 16.92 15.92 25.48
C GLU A 52 15.56 15.33 25.08
N GLY A 53 15.49 14.58 23.95
CA GLY A 53 14.26 14.01 23.41
C GLY A 53 13.32 15.02 22.76
N LYS A 54 13.69 16.31 22.66
CA LYS A 54 12.84 17.36 22.09
C LYS A 54 12.87 17.37 20.57
N PHE A 55 11.74 17.68 19.96
CA PHE A 55 11.63 17.82 18.49
C PHE A 55 10.78 19.02 18.09
N GLU A 56 11.02 19.48 16.88
CA GLU A 56 10.21 20.48 16.18
C GLU A 56 9.93 19.98 14.75
N LEU A 57 8.68 20.04 14.32
CA LEU A 57 8.23 19.56 13.01
C LEU A 57 7.25 20.54 12.40
N TYR A 58 7.51 20.99 11.17
CA TYR A 58 6.58 21.80 10.40
C TYR A 58 5.56 20.88 9.70
N VAL A 59 4.31 20.91 10.17
CA VAL A 59 3.22 20.07 9.66
C VAL A 59 2.43 20.87 8.63
N PRO A 60 2.24 20.36 7.39
CA PRO A 60 1.39 20.97 6.38
C PRO A 60 -0.07 21.04 6.85
N ALA A 61 -0.89 21.90 6.21
CA ALA A 61 -2.32 21.94 6.48
C ALA A 61 -2.99 20.60 6.15
N GLY A 62 -3.81 20.08 7.07
CA GLY A 62 -4.57 18.84 6.89
C GLY A 62 -4.54 17.91 8.10
N ARG A 63 -4.93 16.65 7.84
CA ARG A 63 -4.88 15.53 8.78
C ARG A 63 -3.73 14.61 8.41
N PHE A 64 -2.92 14.21 9.37
CA PHE A 64 -1.78 13.32 9.19
C PHE A 64 -1.65 12.34 10.35
N ASP A 65 -1.07 11.18 10.10
CA ASP A 65 -0.61 10.29 11.16
C ASP A 65 0.85 10.64 11.48
N LEU A 66 1.08 11.12 12.69
CA LEU A 66 2.40 11.35 13.27
C LEU A 66 2.94 10.04 13.79
N ILE A 67 4.06 9.62 13.21
CA ILE A 67 4.76 8.39 13.60
C ILE A 67 6.00 8.76 14.39
N VAL A 68 6.15 8.12 15.56
CA VAL A 68 7.36 8.26 16.36
C VAL A 68 7.94 6.88 16.64
N SER A 69 9.20 6.70 16.29
CA SER A 69 9.87 5.41 16.42
C SER A 69 11.30 5.56 16.93
N SER A 70 11.73 4.59 17.71
CA SER A 70 13.12 4.43 18.14
C SER A 70 13.46 2.94 18.26
N VAL A 71 14.73 2.60 18.05
CA VAL A 71 15.18 1.20 18.15
C VAL A 71 14.94 0.68 19.58
N GLY A 72 14.30 -0.49 19.70
CA GLY A 72 13.95 -1.09 21.00
C GLY A 72 12.59 -0.66 21.56
N TYR A 73 11.89 0.27 20.89
CA TYR A 73 10.56 0.72 21.28
C TYR A 73 9.49 0.30 20.27
N ALA A 74 8.25 0.16 20.74
CA ALA A 74 7.09 0.02 19.86
C ALA A 74 6.83 1.34 19.14
N THR A 75 6.45 1.27 17.87
CA THR A 75 6.10 2.45 17.08
C THR A 75 4.87 3.14 17.67
N HIS A 76 4.95 4.44 17.91
CA HIS A 76 3.81 5.26 18.31
C HIS A 76 3.19 5.89 17.07
N ASN A 77 1.87 5.78 16.96
CA ASN A 77 1.07 6.42 15.93
C ASN A 77 0.01 7.30 16.58
N GLN A 78 -0.05 8.57 16.18
CA GLN A 78 -1.04 9.54 16.63
C GLN A 78 -1.51 10.40 15.49
N THR A 79 -2.83 10.50 15.29
CA THR A 79 -3.38 11.44 14.31
C THR A 79 -3.23 12.88 14.80
N VAL A 80 -2.77 13.76 13.91
CA VAL A 80 -2.63 15.21 14.16
C VAL A 80 -3.44 16.00 13.13
N PHE A 81 -4.13 17.04 13.61
CA PHE A 81 -4.97 17.93 12.80
C PHE A 81 -4.41 19.34 12.87
N THR A 82 -4.13 19.96 11.72
CA THR A 82 -3.58 21.32 11.70
C THR A 82 -4.63 22.42 11.81
N ASN A 83 -5.93 22.12 11.77
CA ASN A 83 -7.00 23.04 12.12
C ASN A 83 -7.12 23.25 13.65
N GLU A 84 -6.57 22.34 14.45
CA GLU A 84 -6.48 22.43 15.90
C GLU A 84 -5.20 23.18 16.32
N VAL A 85 -5.16 23.65 17.56
CA VAL A 85 -3.94 24.21 18.14
C VAL A 85 -2.98 23.06 18.37
N LEU A 86 -1.82 23.09 17.67
CA LEU A 86 -0.74 22.13 17.91
C LEU A 86 0.10 22.65 19.09
N ASP A 87 -0.36 22.32 20.30
CA ASP A 87 0.38 22.60 21.51
C ASP A 87 1.61 21.68 21.62
N PHE A 88 2.42 21.92 22.65
CA PHE A 88 3.53 21.04 23.00
C PHE A 88 3.01 19.65 23.40
N ILE A 89 3.48 18.60 22.68
CA ILE A 89 3.04 17.22 22.94
C ILE A 89 4.15 16.39 23.60
N THR A 90 3.75 15.49 24.51
CA THR A 90 4.65 14.50 25.09
C THR A 90 4.31 13.12 24.50
N ILE A 91 5.27 12.51 23.82
CA ILE A 91 5.13 11.18 23.23
C ILE A 91 5.82 10.18 24.16
N GLN A 92 5.06 9.23 24.67
CA GLN A 92 5.56 8.15 25.51
C GLN A 92 5.76 6.89 24.69
N LEU A 93 7.02 6.48 24.49
CA LEU A 93 7.36 5.24 23.79
C LEU A 93 7.42 4.08 24.79
N LYS A 94 6.70 3.00 24.50
CA LYS A 94 6.76 1.75 25.24
C LYS A 94 7.90 0.89 24.72
N ILE A 95 8.67 0.26 25.59
CA ILE A 95 9.68 -0.71 25.19
C ILE A 95 8.99 -1.82 24.41
N LYS A 96 9.58 -2.19 23.25
CA LYS A 96 9.09 -3.32 22.45
C LYS A 96 9.41 -4.62 23.18
N THR A 97 8.50 -5.05 24.07
CA THR A 97 8.57 -6.39 24.64
C THR A 97 8.30 -7.37 23.49
N PRO A 98 9.05 -8.48 23.39
CA PRO A 98 8.57 -9.63 22.64
C PRO A 98 7.20 -9.96 23.26
N GLU A 99 6.11 -9.67 22.56
CA GLU A 99 4.81 -10.13 23.02
C GLU A 99 4.98 -11.60 23.36
N LEU A 100 4.48 -12.02 24.51
CA LEU A 100 4.08 -13.39 24.75
C LEU A 100 2.97 -13.68 23.75
N GLU A 101 3.37 -13.75 22.46
CA GLU A 101 2.50 -14.24 21.40
C GLU A 101 1.99 -15.58 21.92
N THR A 102 0.69 -15.65 22.10
CA THR A 102 -0.04 -16.87 22.44
C THR A 102 0.66 -18.05 21.80
N VAL A 103 1.41 -18.83 22.62
CA VAL A 103 2.18 -20.02 22.29
C VAL A 103 2.56 -20.09 20.79
N ILE A 104 3.68 -19.44 20.44
CA ILE A 104 4.20 -19.55 19.07
C ILE A 104 4.74 -20.97 18.89
N ILE A 105 3.98 -21.81 18.22
CA ILE A 105 4.31 -23.22 18.00
C ILE A 105 5.45 -23.38 16.97
N GLU A 106 5.70 -22.34 16.14
CA GLU A 106 6.68 -22.41 15.06
C GLU A 106 7.75 -21.31 15.20
N PRO A 107 9.02 -21.66 15.36
CA PRO A 107 10.12 -20.70 15.48
C PRO A 107 10.38 -19.97 14.14
N TYR A 108 11.13 -18.86 14.20
CA TYR A 108 11.64 -18.22 13.00
C TYR A 108 12.59 -19.15 12.23
N ASP A 109 12.49 -19.13 10.90
CA ASP A 109 13.37 -19.86 10.00
C ASP A 109 14.80 -19.27 10.13
N LYS A 110 15.76 -20.11 10.54
CA LYS A 110 17.18 -19.72 10.68
C LYS A 110 17.78 -19.27 9.35
N ASN A 111 17.32 -19.84 8.24
CA ASN A 111 17.74 -19.51 6.88
C ASN A 111 16.67 -18.68 6.14
N GLY A 112 15.84 -17.92 6.89
CA GLY A 112 14.67 -17.25 6.36
C GLY A 112 14.95 -16.33 5.18
N TRP A 113 16.07 -15.59 5.21
CA TRP A 113 16.45 -14.74 4.09
C TRP A 113 16.82 -15.53 2.84
N GLN A 114 17.57 -16.61 2.98
CA GLN A 114 17.96 -17.50 1.87
C GLN A 114 16.72 -18.17 1.25
N ASN A 115 15.78 -18.59 2.09
CA ASN A 115 14.58 -19.31 1.65
C ASN A 115 13.51 -18.38 1.07
N TRP A 116 13.33 -17.18 1.64
CA TRP A 116 12.19 -16.31 1.39
C TRP A 116 12.56 -14.90 0.91
N GLY A 117 13.82 -14.49 1.05
CA GLY A 117 14.27 -13.12 0.72
C GLY A 117 13.93 -12.69 -0.71
N PRO A 118 14.28 -13.47 -1.76
CA PRO A 118 13.91 -13.12 -3.14
C PRO A 118 12.39 -12.99 -3.33
N TRP A 119 11.63 -13.92 -2.75
CA TRP A 119 10.17 -13.87 -2.80
C TRP A 119 9.60 -12.64 -2.07
N PHE A 120 10.15 -12.31 -0.90
CA PHE A 120 9.78 -11.11 -0.15
C PHE A 120 10.06 -9.84 -0.95
N ILE A 121 11.24 -9.72 -1.56
CA ILE A 121 11.61 -8.59 -2.41
C ILE A 121 10.61 -8.41 -3.54
N ASP A 122 10.27 -9.47 -4.28
CA ASP A 122 9.34 -9.43 -5.40
C ASP A 122 7.94 -8.96 -4.99
N ASN A 123 7.49 -9.34 -3.80
CA ASN A 123 6.16 -8.99 -3.30
C ASN A 123 6.10 -7.66 -2.56
N PHE A 124 7.21 -7.21 -1.96
CA PHE A 124 7.29 -5.98 -1.19
C PHE A 124 7.80 -4.79 -2.02
N LEU A 125 8.95 -4.93 -2.68
CA LEU A 125 9.49 -3.89 -3.56
C LEU A 125 8.82 -3.89 -4.95
N GLY A 126 8.36 -5.06 -5.42
CA GLY A 126 7.76 -5.25 -6.72
C GLY A 126 8.73 -5.70 -7.80
N THR A 127 8.16 -6.15 -8.94
CA THR A 127 8.91 -6.70 -10.08
C THR A 127 8.96 -5.77 -11.29
N SER A 128 8.44 -4.53 -11.17
CA SER A 128 8.61 -3.47 -12.15
C SER A 128 10.08 -3.03 -12.23
N GLU A 129 10.46 -2.28 -13.26
CA GLU A 129 11.80 -1.69 -13.35
C GLU A 129 12.16 -0.89 -12.09
N TYR A 130 11.22 -0.11 -11.54
CA TYR A 130 11.41 0.68 -10.32
C TYR A 130 11.63 -0.20 -9.08
N GLY A 131 10.89 -1.31 -8.97
CA GLY A 131 11.07 -2.30 -7.91
C GLY A 131 12.43 -2.99 -7.97
N ARG A 132 12.88 -3.36 -9.18
CA ARG A 132 14.21 -3.98 -9.41
C ARG A 132 15.37 -3.05 -9.10
N ASP A 133 15.20 -1.74 -9.29
CA ASP A 133 16.21 -0.72 -8.94
C ASP A 133 16.16 -0.29 -7.47
N SER A 134 15.26 -0.90 -6.69
CA SER A 134 15.17 -0.72 -5.24
C SER A 134 15.96 -1.79 -4.50
N ARG A 135 16.57 -1.44 -3.36
CA ARG A 135 17.36 -2.36 -2.53
C ARG A 135 17.11 -2.13 -1.06
N ILE A 136 16.86 -3.21 -0.33
CA ILE A 136 16.88 -3.21 1.14
C ILE A 136 18.33 -3.31 1.60
N LYS A 137 18.80 -2.33 2.35
CA LYS A 137 20.21 -2.21 2.77
C LYS A 137 20.53 -3.00 4.03
N ASN A 138 19.55 -3.30 4.84
CA ASN A 138 19.68 -3.95 6.14
C ASN A 138 18.73 -5.14 6.28
N HIS A 139 18.72 -6.02 5.30
CA HIS A 139 17.84 -7.18 5.27
C HIS A 139 18.04 -8.14 6.46
N GLU A 140 19.17 -8.08 7.13
CA GLU A 140 19.50 -8.86 8.33
C GLU A 140 18.56 -8.58 9.51
N VAL A 141 17.81 -7.47 9.50
CA VAL A 141 16.79 -7.18 10.52
C VAL A 141 15.50 -7.97 10.32
N LEU A 142 15.32 -8.61 9.17
CA LEU A 142 14.11 -9.39 8.85
C LEU A 142 14.14 -10.77 9.50
N ARG A 143 12.97 -11.21 9.98
CA ARG A 143 12.71 -12.55 10.49
C ARG A 143 11.52 -13.15 9.79
N PHE A 144 11.65 -14.39 9.36
CA PHE A 144 10.65 -15.11 8.57
C PHE A 144 10.12 -16.27 9.37
N ARG A 145 8.80 -16.49 9.33
CA ARG A 145 8.12 -17.62 9.92
C ARG A 145 7.16 -18.20 8.87
N ASN A 146 7.39 -19.45 8.48
CA ASN A 146 6.52 -20.15 7.55
C ASN A 146 5.73 -21.23 8.31
N SER A 147 4.46 -20.95 8.56
CA SER A 147 3.53 -21.90 9.17
C SER A 147 2.95 -22.85 8.14
N LYS A 148 3.44 -24.09 8.12
CA LYS A 148 2.87 -25.15 7.27
C LYS A 148 1.43 -25.48 7.67
N LYS A 149 1.12 -25.43 8.97
CA LYS A 149 -0.22 -25.68 9.52
C LYS A 149 -1.24 -24.67 8.99
N ASN A 150 -0.90 -23.39 9.04
CA ASN A 150 -1.79 -22.31 8.60
C ASN A 150 -1.64 -22.02 7.10
N SER A 151 -0.60 -22.55 6.44
CA SER A 151 -0.22 -22.19 5.06
C SER A 151 0.04 -20.69 4.93
N GLU A 152 0.79 -20.12 5.87
CA GLU A 152 1.03 -18.68 5.99
C GLU A 152 2.53 -18.38 6.16
N LEU A 153 2.99 -17.34 5.48
CA LEU A 153 4.30 -16.73 5.70
C LEU A 153 4.12 -15.39 6.42
N THR A 154 4.72 -15.27 7.59
CA THR A 154 4.81 -14.02 8.35
C THR A 154 6.23 -13.49 8.29
N VAL A 155 6.38 -12.18 8.06
CA VAL A 155 7.68 -11.50 8.11
C VAL A 155 7.59 -10.33 9.07
N ILE A 156 8.56 -10.23 9.97
CA ILE A 156 8.70 -9.09 10.89
C ILE A 156 10.07 -8.45 10.71
N ALA A 157 10.16 -7.17 11.06
CA ALA A 157 11.41 -6.42 11.11
C ALA A 157 11.76 -6.03 12.55
N MET A 158 13.01 -6.32 12.95
CA MET A 158 13.53 -5.96 14.29
C MET A 158 13.96 -4.50 14.39
N ALA A 159 14.11 -3.83 13.26
CA ALA A 159 14.42 -2.42 13.11
C ALA A 159 13.82 -1.90 11.80
N PRO A 160 13.71 -0.57 11.57
CA PRO A 160 13.23 -0.01 10.32
C PRO A 160 14.01 -0.54 9.12
N LEU A 161 13.29 -0.89 8.05
CA LEU A 161 13.92 -1.24 6.79
C LEU A 161 14.47 0.02 6.12
N ILE A 162 15.72 -0.02 5.71
CA ILE A 162 16.36 1.05 4.94
C ILE A 162 16.34 0.64 3.47
N ILE A 163 15.55 1.35 2.67
CA ILE A 163 15.36 1.06 1.26
C ILE A 163 15.95 2.19 0.43
N GLU A 164 16.83 1.87 -0.50
CA GLU A 164 17.31 2.79 -1.53
C GLU A 164 16.54 2.50 -2.83
N ASN A 165 15.73 3.46 -3.28
CA ASN A 165 15.09 3.44 -4.58
C ASN A 165 15.84 4.36 -5.53
N LYS A 166 16.75 3.78 -6.32
CA LYS A 166 17.62 4.53 -7.24
C LYS A 166 16.89 5.04 -8.46
N ALA A 167 15.80 4.41 -8.85
CA ALA A 167 14.98 4.82 -9.99
C ALA A 167 14.19 6.10 -9.68
N LEU A 168 13.62 6.19 -8.46
CA LEU A 168 12.85 7.36 -8.04
C LEU A 168 13.68 8.38 -7.24
N GLY A 169 14.93 8.05 -6.86
CA GLY A 169 15.79 8.94 -6.08
C GLY A 169 15.32 9.15 -4.65
N TYR A 170 14.80 8.09 -4.03
CA TYR A 170 14.38 8.11 -2.63
C TYR A 170 15.20 7.14 -1.78
N LYS A 171 15.54 7.57 -0.57
CA LYS A 171 15.87 6.71 0.55
C LYS A 171 14.64 6.63 1.44
N ILE A 172 14.18 5.41 1.75
CA ILE A 172 12.96 5.19 2.50
C ILE A 172 13.29 4.44 3.78
N SER A 173 12.88 5.01 4.92
CA SER A 173 12.88 4.33 6.21
C SER A 173 11.48 3.77 6.44
N TYR A 174 11.33 2.44 6.42
CA TYR A 174 10.03 1.78 6.51
C TYR A 174 9.88 1.02 7.83
N GLN A 175 8.95 1.48 8.68
CA GLN A 175 8.55 0.76 9.88
C GLN A 175 7.59 -0.36 9.47
N LEU A 176 8.08 -1.59 9.36
CA LEU A 176 7.25 -2.74 9.02
C LEU A 176 6.46 -3.19 10.26
N GLU A 177 5.15 -3.02 10.23
CA GLU A 177 4.24 -3.42 11.31
C GLU A 177 3.70 -4.83 11.07
N GLU A 178 3.34 -5.12 9.82
CA GLU A 178 2.76 -6.41 9.46
C GLU A 178 3.19 -6.82 8.06
N PHE A 179 3.48 -8.10 7.87
CA PHE A 179 3.61 -8.72 6.55
C PHE A 179 3.17 -10.18 6.67
N LYS A 180 2.05 -10.49 6.02
CA LYS A 180 1.48 -11.83 5.98
C LYS A 180 1.08 -12.23 4.57
N TYR A 181 1.37 -13.47 4.22
CA TYR A 181 0.92 -14.06 2.96
C TYR A 181 0.26 -15.41 3.21
N ASP A 182 -0.98 -15.53 2.80
CA ASP A 182 -1.74 -16.78 2.83
C ASP A 182 -1.58 -17.52 1.49
N PHE A 183 -0.92 -18.68 1.52
CA PHE A 183 -0.67 -19.50 0.32
C PHE A 183 -1.92 -20.14 -0.26
N LYS A 184 -3.01 -20.29 0.51
CA LYS A 184 -4.27 -20.88 0.05
C LYS A 184 -5.08 -19.89 -0.77
N THR A 185 -5.24 -18.68 -0.22
CA THR A 185 -6.01 -17.60 -0.85
C THR A 185 -5.17 -16.74 -1.78
N ARG A 186 -3.83 -16.81 -1.66
CA ARG A 186 -2.85 -15.94 -2.33
C ARG A 186 -3.02 -14.47 -1.92
N TYR A 187 -3.56 -14.24 -0.74
CA TYR A 187 -3.74 -12.91 -0.19
C TYR A 187 -2.46 -12.44 0.47
N LEU A 188 -2.00 -11.26 0.07
CA LEU A 188 -0.87 -10.56 0.67
C LEU A 188 -1.37 -9.34 1.42
N LEU A 189 -1.07 -9.29 2.71
CA LEU A 189 -1.24 -8.11 3.54
C LEU A 189 0.14 -7.64 4.00
N TYR A 190 0.44 -6.37 3.80
CA TYR A 190 1.53 -5.72 4.50
C TYR A 190 1.13 -4.31 4.89
N ALA A 191 1.54 -3.91 6.08
CA ALA A 191 1.27 -2.59 6.65
C ALA A 191 2.53 -2.05 7.32
N GLY A 192 2.66 -0.74 7.33
CA GLY A 192 3.77 -0.05 7.96
C GLY A 192 3.80 1.42 7.59
N TYR A 193 4.83 2.11 8.05
CA TYR A 193 4.95 3.55 7.96
C TYR A 193 6.22 3.94 7.20
N PRO A 194 6.13 4.29 5.92
CA PRO A 194 7.24 4.82 5.14
C PRO A 194 7.51 6.29 5.47
N PHE A 195 8.79 6.60 5.61
CA PHE A 195 9.33 7.96 5.62
C PHE A 195 10.30 8.12 4.45
N PHE A 196 10.10 9.16 3.64
CA PHE A 196 10.85 9.40 2.42
C PHE A 196 11.88 10.51 2.59
N GLU A 197 13.10 10.28 2.14
CA GLU A 197 14.16 11.27 2.01
C GLU A 197 14.61 11.34 0.56
N ASN A 198 14.76 12.55 0.02
CA ASN A 198 15.33 12.72 -1.31
C ASN A 198 16.80 12.34 -1.29
N MET A 199 17.25 11.57 -2.29
CA MET A 199 18.66 11.27 -2.48
C MET A 199 19.38 12.47 -3.12
N ASP A 200 20.64 12.64 -2.75
CA ASP A 200 21.52 13.61 -3.43
C ASP A 200 21.93 13.11 -4.79
N GLY A 201 22.01 14.03 -5.73
CA GLY A 201 22.41 13.71 -7.09
C GLY A 201 22.68 14.95 -7.94
N SER A 202 23.36 14.75 -9.06
CA SER A 202 23.53 15.82 -10.07
C SER A 202 22.18 16.23 -10.65
N ASP A 203 22.10 17.43 -11.24
CA ASP A 203 20.87 17.93 -11.87
C ASP A 203 20.32 16.99 -12.94
N ARG A 204 21.22 16.30 -13.67
CA ARG A 204 20.82 15.26 -14.63
C ARG A 204 20.11 14.09 -13.94
N LYS A 205 20.59 13.64 -12.77
CA LYS A 205 19.94 12.58 -12.00
C LYS A 205 18.61 13.05 -11.44
N LYS A 206 18.56 14.27 -10.88
CA LYS A 206 17.32 14.83 -10.33
C LYS A 206 16.23 14.92 -11.39
N ARG A 207 16.53 15.41 -12.60
CA ARG A 207 15.56 15.42 -13.72
C ARG A 207 15.08 14.02 -14.12
N LYS A 208 15.97 13.00 -14.11
CA LYS A 208 15.55 11.61 -14.35
C LYS A 208 14.61 11.10 -13.27
N TRP A 209 14.88 11.40 -12.01
CA TRP A 209 14.00 11.03 -10.90
C TRP A 209 12.63 11.71 -10.97
N GLU A 210 12.60 12.99 -11.31
CA GLU A 210 11.36 13.74 -11.53
C GLU A 210 10.51 13.09 -12.63
N GLN A 211 11.11 12.76 -13.77
CA GLN A 211 10.43 12.05 -14.84
C GLN A 211 9.93 10.68 -14.40
N ALA A 212 10.75 9.89 -13.71
CA ALA A 212 10.35 8.59 -13.19
C ALA A 212 9.21 8.68 -12.16
N ARG A 213 9.24 9.70 -11.30
CA ARG A 213 8.15 9.97 -10.35
C ARG A 213 6.84 10.33 -11.06
N GLU A 214 6.90 11.09 -12.14
CA GLU A 214 5.73 11.34 -12.98
C GLU A 214 5.22 10.06 -13.63
N ASP A 215 6.13 9.23 -14.12
CA ASP A 215 5.76 7.97 -14.75
C ASP A 215 5.06 7.01 -13.78
N VAL A 216 5.47 6.94 -12.53
CA VAL A 216 4.79 6.12 -11.52
C VAL A 216 3.53 6.77 -10.95
N TYR A 217 3.40 8.09 -11.01
CA TYR A 217 2.23 8.81 -10.54
C TYR A 217 1.01 8.60 -11.43
N TYR A 218 1.18 8.72 -12.77
CA TYR A 218 0.06 8.65 -13.70
C TYR A 218 -0.46 7.22 -13.84
N GLY A 219 -1.74 7.03 -13.51
CA GLY A 219 -2.43 5.74 -13.45
C GLY A 219 -2.30 5.01 -12.11
N SER A 220 -1.62 5.60 -11.12
CA SER A 220 -1.49 5.04 -9.77
C SER A 220 -2.76 5.18 -8.93
N LEU A 221 -2.84 4.40 -7.85
CA LEU A 221 -3.88 4.55 -6.84
C LEU A 221 -3.83 5.93 -6.18
N LEU A 222 -2.63 6.51 -5.98
CA LEU A 222 -2.46 7.86 -5.45
C LEU A 222 -3.13 8.92 -6.34
N GLN A 223 -2.93 8.87 -7.66
CA GLN A 223 -3.62 9.77 -8.59
C GLN A 223 -5.13 9.56 -8.54
N PHE A 224 -5.57 8.31 -8.53
CA PHE A 224 -7.00 7.97 -8.47
C PHE A 224 -7.68 8.54 -7.21
N MET A 225 -7.08 8.37 -6.03
CA MET A 225 -7.62 8.89 -4.78
C MET A 225 -7.69 10.42 -4.78
N ARG A 226 -6.70 11.10 -5.34
CA ARG A 226 -6.73 12.57 -5.52
C ARG A 226 -7.80 13.01 -6.49
N ALA A 227 -7.97 12.28 -7.59
CA ALA A 227 -9.02 12.56 -8.58
C ALA A 227 -10.42 12.35 -7.99
N LEU A 228 -10.59 11.30 -7.19
CA LEU A 228 -11.82 11.00 -6.45
C LEU A 228 -12.17 12.14 -5.49
N TYR A 229 -11.21 12.56 -4.65
CA TYR A 229 -11.40 13.65 -3.70
C TYR A 229 -11.83 14.96 -4.39
N ARG A 230 -11.26 15.25 -5.57
CA ARG A 230 -11.59 16.46 -6.35
C ARG A 230 -12.84 16.31 -7.24
N ASN A 231 -13.48 15.14 -7.24
CA ASN A 231 -14.54 14.77 -8.18
C ASN A 231 -14.13 14.96 -9.66
N GLN A 232 -12.89 14.59 -10.00
CA GLN A 232 -12.26 14.75 -11.32
C GLN A 232 -11.77 13.42 -11.91
N ILE A 233 -12.47 12.33 -11.60
CA ILE A 233 -12.05 10.97 -12.01
C ILE A 233 -11.91 10.89 -13.54
N LYS A 234 -12.91 11.38 -14.28
CA LYS A 234 -12.94 11.32 -15.73
C LYS A 234 -11.89 12.24 -16.37
N GLU A 235 -11.76 13.46 -15.86
CA GLU A 235 -10.82 14.49 -16.32
C GLU A 235 -9.37 14.04 -16.13
N GLU A 236 -9.10 13.29 -15.06
CA GLU A 236 -7.80 12.69 -14.76
C GLU A 236 -7.54 11.38 -15.53
N GLY A 237 -8.46 10.99 -16.42
CA GLY A 237 -8.29 9.86 -17.35
C GLY A 237 -8.72 8.50 -16.82
N PHE A 238 -9.49 8.44 -15.76
CA PHE A 238 -10.03 7.19 -15.23
C PHE A 238 -11.45 6.93 -15.71
N GLU A 239 -11.72 5.68 -16.07
CA GLU A 239 -13.06 5.14 -16.28
C GLU A 239 -13.35 4.12 -15.19
N VAL A 240 -14.47 4.28 -14.49
CA VAL A 240 -14.87 3.40 -13.39
C VAL A 240 -16.18 2.71 -13.74
N ARG A 241 -16.25 1.39 -13.52
CA ARG A 241 -17.46 0.60 -13.74
C ARG A 241 -17.72 -0.34 -12.56
N ARG A 242 -18.97 -0.70 -12.34
CA ARG A 242 -19.32 -1.80 -11.43
C ARG A 242 -18.81 -3.13 -11.99
N LEU A 243 -18.27 -3.96 -11.12
CA LEU A 243 -17.82 -5.29 -11.48
C LEU A 243 -18.39 -6.30 -10.48
N GLN A 244 -19.11 -7.28 -10.99
CA GLN A 244 -19.58 -8.42 -10.21
C GLN A 244 -18.80 -9.67 -10.58
N LYS A 245 -18.37 -10.42 -9.58
CA LYS A 245 -17.69 -11.72 -9.74
C LYS A 245 -18.67 -12.83 -9.38
N ILE A 246 -19.23 -13.46 -10.42
CA ILE A 246 -20.16 -14.58 -10.26
C ILE A 246 -19.33 -15.87 -10.18
N ALA A 247 -19.43 -16.57 -9.04
CA ALA A 247 -18.71 -17.82 -8.84
C ALA A 247 -19.09 -18.87 -9.89
N ASN A 248 -18.08 -19.60 -10.40
CA ASN A 248 -18.31 -20.72 -11.30
C ASN A 248 -18.78 -21.94 -10.49
N ALA A 249 -20.11 -22.07 -10.35
CA ALA A 249 -20.75 -23.13 -9.58
C ALA A 249 -20.35 -24.52 -10.07
N GLU A 250 -20.22 -24.72 -11.40
CA GLU A 250 -19.81 -25.99 -11.97
C GLU A 250 -18.37 -26.35 -11.61
N LYS A 251 -17.46 -25.38 -11.65
CA LYS A 251 -16.08 -25.58 -11.19
C LYS A 251 -16.02 -25.93 -9.69
N ALA A 252 -16.83 -25.27 -8.89
CA ALA A 252 -16.96 -25.59 -7.46
C ALA A 252 -17.46 -27.04 -7.25
N ARG A 253 -18.48 -27.46 -8.02
CA ARG A 253 -19.01 -28.83 -8.00
C ARG A 253 -17.93 -29.85 -8.39
N VAL A 254 -17.24 -29.62 -9.52
CA VAL A 254 -16.18 -30.52 -10.00
C VAL A 254 -15.01 -30.60 -9.00
N ARG A 255 -14.66 -29.49 -8.37
CA ARG A 255 -13.63 -29.47 -7.30
C ARG A 255 -14.01 -30.34 -6.12
N MET A 256 -15.29 -30.37 -5.74
CA MET A 256 -15.81 -31.27 -4.71
C MET A 256 -15.71 -32.75 -5.17
N VAL A 257 -16.08 -33.04 -6.41
CA VAL A 257 -15.93 -34.40 -6.99
C VAL A 257 -14.47 -34.86 -6.89
N TYR A 258 -13.51 -34.04 -7.31
CA TYR A 258 -12.09 -34.39 -7.19
C TYR A 258 -11.65 -34.60 -5.74
N LYS A 259 -12.18 -33.83 -4.80
CA LYS A 259 -11.85 -33.99 -3.38
C LYS A 259 -12.42 -35.29 -2.79
N THR A 260 -13.63 -35.64 -3.15
CA THR A 260 -14.34 -36.83 -2.60
C THR A 260 -13.99 -38.14 -3.32
N SER A 261 -13.49 -38.06 -4.56
CA SER A 261 -13.13 -39.24 -5.36
C SER A 261 -11.72 -39.81 -5.08
N ARG A 262 -10.94 -39.13 -4.26
CA ARG A 262 -9.63 -39.63 -3.85
C ARG A 262 -9.77 -40.49 -2.60
N THR A 263 -9.59 -41.80 -2.78
CA THR A 263 -9.57 -42.78 -1.70
C THR A 263 -8.16 -43.42 -1.60
N VAL A 264 -7.80 -43.90 -0.44
CA VAL A 264 -6.57 -44.66 -0.23
C VAL A 264 -6.91 -46.15 -0.31
N ASP A 265 -6.27 -46.87 -1.20
CA ASP A 265 -6.46 -48.31 -1.30
C ASP A 265 -5.74 -49.07 -0.15
N GLU A 266 -5.97 -50.38 -0.10
CA GLU A 266 -5.40 -51.25 0.94
C GLU A 266 -3.84 -51.24 0.95
N THR A 267 -3.22 -50.76 -0.10
CA THR A 267 -1.75 -50.67 -0.22
C THR A 267 -1.22 -49.25 0.13
N GLY A 268 -2.10 -48.32 0.56
CA GLY A 268 -1.72 -46.96 0.90
C GLY A 268 -1.59 -46.00 -0.31
N ARG A 269 -2.00 -46.43 -1.52
CA ARG A 269 -1.97 -45.61 -2.72
C ARG A 269 -3.24 -44.77 -2.87
N ILE A 270 -3.09 -43.53 -3.29
CA ILE A 270 -4.23 -42.66 -3.61
C ILE A 270 -4.82 -43.14 -4.95
N VAL A 271 -6.04 -43.65 -4.92
CA VAL A 271 -6.81 -44.06 -6.09
C VAL A 271 -7.94 -43.09 -6.33
N SER A 272 -8.16 -42.72 -7.58
CA SER A 272 -9.30 -41.90 -8.01
C SER A 272 -10.44 -42.77 -8.49
N THR A 273 -11.63 -42.55 -7.96
CA THR A 273 -12.87 -43.23 -8.39
C THR A 273 -13.56 -42.52 -9.55
N ILE A 274 -12.94 -41.50 -10.14
CA ILE A 274 -13.50 -40.75 -11.29
C ILE A 274 -13.48 -41.63 -12.53
N ASN A 275 -14.65 -41.73 -13.20
CA ASN A 275 -14.76 -42.45 -14.47
C ASN A 275 -13.89 -41.77 -15.54
N ARG A 276 -13.15 -42.55 -16.33
CA ARG A 276 -12.29 -42.07 -17.43
C ARG A 276 -13.04 -41.16 -18.42
N ASP A 277 -14.28 -41.50 -18.74
CA ASP A 277 -15.10 -40.72 -19.69
C ASP A 277 -15.44 -39.32 -19.19
N SER A 278 -15.45 -39.12 -17.87
CA SER A 278 -15.73 -37.83 -17.24
C SER A 278 -14.46 -36.99 -17.03
N THR A 279 -13.27 -37.57 -17.14
CA THR A 279 -12.01 -36.90 -16.79
C THR A 279 -11.77 -35.69 -17.71
N ALA A 280 -11.93 -35.85 -19.03
CA ALA A 280 -11.73 -34.76 -20.00
C ALA A 280 -12.67 -33.57 -19.74
N TYR A 281 -13.94 -33.86 -19.40
CA TYR A 281 -14.91 -32.83 -19.03
C TYR A 281 -14.48 -32.11 -17.74
N TYR A 282 -14.11 -32.85 -16.70
CA TYR A 282 -13.69 -32.28 -15.43
C TYR A 282 -12.42 -31.45 -15.56
N ASP A 283 -11.44 -31.91 -16.33
CA ASP A 283 -10.21 -31.17 -16.59
C ASP A 283 -10.49 -29.86 -17.35
N HIS A 284 -11.41 -29.90 -18.33
CA HIS A 284 -11.89 -28.70 -19.01
C HIS A 284 -12.53 -27.70 -18.04
N ILE A 285 -13.45 -28.16 -17.17
CA ILE A 285 -14.08 -27.30 -16.15
C ILE A 285 -13.04 -26.75 -15.16
N MET A 286 -12.09 -27.57 -14.72
CA MET A 286 -11.04 -27.14 -13.80
C MET A 286 -10.06 -26.13 -14.42
N SER A 287 -9.90 -26.11 -15.74
CA SER A 287 -9.10 -25.11 -16.46
C SER A 287 -9.78 -23.74 -16.61
N GLN A 288 -11.09 -23.66 -16.38
CA GLN A 288 -11.83 -22.39 -16.43
C GLN A 288 -11.48 -21.49 -15.23
N GLU A 289 -11.83 -20.21 -15.31
CA GLU A 289 -11.70 -19.27 -14.20
C GLU A 289 -12.66 -19.62 -13.04
N ASP A 290 -12.29 -19.28 -11.82
CA ASP A 290 -13.12 -19.51 -10.61
C ASP A 290 -14.37 -18.62 -10.59
N TYR A 291 -14.30 -17.48 -11.27
CA TYR A 291 -15.37 -16.49 -11.35
C TYR A 291 -15.57 -16.02 -12.78
N LYS A 292 -16.81 -15.71 -13.11
CA LYS A 292 -17.18 -14.97 -14.32
C LYS A 292 -17.32 -13.50 -13.94
N ASN A 293 -16.54 -12.64 -14.59
CA ASN A 293 -16.62 -11.20 -14.43
C ASN A 293 -17.78 -10.63 -15.26
N VAL A 294 -18.70 -9.93 -14.61
CA VAL A 294 -19.79 -9.19 -15.24
C VAL A 294 -19.55 -7.70 -15.02
N ILE A 295 -19.19 -7.01 -16.11
CA ILE A 295 -18.87 -5.58 -16.08
C ILE A 295 -20.14 -4.79 -16.42
N GLY A 296 -20.49 -3.83 -15.56
CA GLY A 296 -21.58 -2.90 -15.76
C GLY A 296 -21.35 -2.03 -17.01
N LYS A 297 -22.42 -1.71 -17.73
CA LYS A 297 -22.35 -0.87 -18.95
C LYS A 297 -22.15 0.61 -18.61
N GLU A 298 -22.62 1.04 -17.44
CA GLU A 298 -22.57 2.41 -16.96
C GLU A 298 -21.14 2.79 -16.55
N ILE A 299 -20.71 3.99 -16.95
CA ILE A 299 -19.49 4.62 -16.43
C ILE A 299 -19.89 5.44 -15.22
N LEU A 300 -19.31 5.10 -14.07
CA LEU A 300 -19.58 5.77 -12.80
C LEU A 300 -18.81 7.09 -12.74
N VAL A 301 -19.45 8.10 -12.17
CA VAL A 301 -18.85 9.40 -11.82
C VAL A 301 -18.52 9.43 -10.33
N GLY A 302 -17.72 10.43 -9.89
CA GLY A 302 -17.30 10.51 -8.49
C GLY A 302 -18.47 10.42 -7.50
N ASP A 303 -19.53 11.20 -7.73
CA ASP A 303 -20.73 11.22 -6.86
C ASP A 303 -21.47 9.88 -6.77
N SER A 304 -21.20 8.93 -7.66
CA SER A 304 -21.78 7.58 -7.62
C SER A 304 -21.07 6.65 -6.65
N ILE A 305 -19.84 6.96 -6.25
CA ILE A 305 -18.98 6.11 -5.43
C ILE A 305 -18.34 6.85 -4.25
N ALA A 306 -18.47 8.18 -4.21
CA ALA A 306 -17.93 9.02 -3.15
C ALA A 306 -18.97 10.01 -2.63
N PHE A 307 -18.82 10.41 -1.38
CA PHE A 307 -19.67 11.39 -0.71
C PHE A 307 -18.83 12.25 0.25
N ALA A 308 -19.31 13.44 0.60
CA ALA A 308 -18.65 14.28 1.59
C ALA A 308 -18.89 13.71 3.00
N VAL A 309 -17.81 13.42 3.73
CA VAL A 309 -17.86 13.07 5.15
C VAL A 309 -17.84 14.38 5.98
N ASP A 310 -16.91 15.26 5.62
CA ASP A 310 -16.82 16.63 6.12
C ASP A 310 -16.23 17.57 5.04
N THR A 311 -15.89 18.79 5.41
CA THR A 311 -15.32 19.80 4.47
C THR A 311 -13.98 19.39 3.86
N ASN A 312 -13.25 18.46 4.48
CA ASN A 312 -11.89 18.09 4.11
C ASN A 312 -11.72 16.57 3.88
N VAL A 313 -12.78 15.79 3.99
CA VAL A 313 -12.76 14.34 3.89
C VAL A 313 -13.85 13.85 2.95
N ALA A 314 -13.47 13.08 1.93
CA ALA A 314 -14.40 12.35 1.09
C ALA A 314 -14.49 10.88 1.57
N GLY A 315 -15.68 10.30 1.56
CA GLY A 315 -15.91 8.89 1.81
C GLY A 315 -16.00 8.13 0.50
N LEU A 316 -15.16 7.12 0.28
CA LEU A 316 -15.28 6.17 -0.84
C LEU A 316 -16.11 4.98 -0.36
N PHE A 317 -17.25 4.72 -1.00
CA PHE A 317 -18.11 3.58 -0.70
C PHE A 317 -18.73 2.99 -1.96
N PHE A 318 -18.73 1.68 -2.05
CA PHE A 318 -19.37 0.91 -3.11
C PHE A 318 -19.59 -0.53 -2.68
N GLU A 319 -20.53 -1.21 -3.30
CA GLU A 319 -20.79 -2.62 -3.11
C GLU A 319 -20.05 -3.47 -4.15
N ASP A 320 -19.76 -4.74 -3.84
CA ASP A 320 -19.05 -5.70 -4.70
C ASP A 320 -17.64 -5.22 -5.08
N TYR A 321 -17.38 -5.04 -6.38
CA TYR A 321 -16.11 -4.59 -6.93
C TYR A 321 -16.31 -3.38 -7.83
N LEU A 322 -15.29 -2.54 -7.93
CA LEU A 322 -15.14 -1.59 -9.03
C LEU A 322 -13.99 -2.02 -9.95
N LEU A 323 -14.25 -1.92 -11.24
CA LEU A 323 -13.23 -1.97 -12.28
C LEU A 323 -12.80 -0.53 -12.58
N VAL A 324 -11.52 -0.23 -12.36
CA VAL A 324 -10.92 1.07 -12.64
C VAL A 324 -9.96 0.92 -13.82
N ILE A 325 -10.17 1.72 -14.85
CA ILE A 325 -9.38 1.68 -16.09
C ILE A 325 -8.73 3.06 -16.28
N TYR A 326 -7.41 3.10 -16.35
CA TYR A 326 -6.71 4.31 -16.74
C TYR A 326 -6.52 4.35 -18.26
N LYS A 327 -7.00 5.43 -18.91
CA LYS A 327 -7.14 5.51 -20.37
C LYS A 327 -5.95 6.12 -21.09
N HIS A 328 -5.08 6.84 -20.39
CA HIS A 328 -4.02 7.63 -21.02
C HIS A 328 -2.73 6.84 -21.25
N ARG A 329 -2.63 5.62 -20.72
CA ARG A 329 -1.44 4.75 -20.89
C ARG A 329 -1.85 3.28 -21.03
N SER A 330 -1.00 2.53 -21.70
CA SER A 330 -1.05 1.07 -21.71
C SER A 330 -0.19 0.49 -20.61
N VAL A 331 -0.43 -0.77 -20.26
CA VAL A 331 0.41 -1.49 -19.30
C VAL A 331 1.84 -1.63 -19.83
N PRO A 332 2.86 -1.57 -18.94
CA PRO A 332 4.26 -1.76 -19.34
C PRO A 332 4.53 -3.21 -19.79
N ALA A 333 5.61 -3.38 -20.55
CA ALA A 333 5.99 -4.67 -21.12
C ALA A 333 6.20 -5.77 -20.06
N GLU A 334 6.73 -5.42 -18.90
CA GLU A 334 6.95 -6.35 -17.79
C GLU A 334 5.65 -6.91 -17.23
N PHE A 335 4.60 -6.08 -17.18
CA PHE A 335 3.27 -6.55 -16.78
C PHE A 335 2.75 -7.58 -17.78
N LYS A 336 2.88 -7.30 -19.10
CA LYS A 336 2.47 -8.24 -20.17
C LYS A 336 3.28 -9.52 -20.17
N GLN A 337 4.57 -9.47 -19.88
CA GLN A 337 5.41 -10.67 -19.75
C GLN A 337 4.94 -11.56 -18.59
N ARG A 338 4.54 -10.95 -17.47
CA ARG A 338 4.05 -11.69 -16.30
C ARG A 338 2.61 -12.17 -16.47
N PHE A 339 1.77 -11.39 -17.16
CA PHE A 339 0.35 -11.67 -17.39
C PHE A 339 0.00 -11.59 -18.89
N PRO A 340 0.43 -12.56 -19.70
CA PRO A 340 0.31 -12.49 -21.18
C PRO A 340 -1.14 -12.35 -21.68
N LYS A 341 -2.10 -12.88 -20.92
CA LYS A 341 -3.53 -12.82 -21.26
C LYS A 341 -4.25 -11.54 -20.78
N SER A 342 -3.55 -10.63 -20.07
CA SER A 342 -4.15 -9.38 -19.60
C SER A 342 -4.47 -8.42 -20.74
N SER A 343 -5.37 -7.47 -20.50
CA SER A 343 -5.62 -6.34 -21.40
C SER A 343 -4.38 -5.47 -21.57
N ASP A 344 -4.30 -4.74 -22.70
CA ASP A 344 -3.29 -3.68 -22.87
C ASP A 344 -3.64 -2.42 -22.07
N ALA A 345 -4.90 -2.25 -21.69
CA ALA A 345 -5.31 -1.16 -20.82
C ALA A 345 -4.89 -1.41 -19.37
N MET A 346 -4.54 -0.35 -18.66
CA MET A 346 -4.23 -0.41 -17.22
C MET A 346 -5.54 -0.60 -16.45
N MET A 347 -5.89 -1.86 -16.18
CA MET A 347 -7.13 -2.26 -15.52
C MET A 347 -6.84 -2.77 -14.12
N SER A 348 -7.51 -2.20 -13.15
CA SER A 348 -7.42 -2.58 -11.75
C SER A 348 -8.80 -2.85 -11.19
N GLU A 349 -8.88 -3.75 -10.23
CA GLU A 349 -10.12 -4.05 -9.50
C GLU A 349 -9.91 -3.65 -8.05
N ILE A 350 -10.90 -3.00 -7.45
CA ILE A 350 -10.90 -2.64 -6.02
C ILE A 350 -12.15 -3.18 -5.34
N MET A 351 -12.00 -3.51 -4.06
CA MET A 351 -13.08 -4.01 -3.20
C MET A 351 -12.90 -3.48 -1.78
N LEU A 352 -14.01 -3.15 -1.12
CA LEU A 352 -14.04 -2.82 0.31
C LEU A 352 -14.21 -4.10 1.12
N ILE A 353 -13.18 -4.48 1.89
CA ILE A 353 -13.16 -5.78 2.61
C ILE A 353 -14.23 -5.84 3.68
N ASN A 354 -14.40 -4.75 4.46
CA ASN A 354 -15.30 -4.72 5.61
C ASN A 354 -16.66 -4.09 5.30
N GLY A 355 -16.96 -3.75 4.03
CA GLY A 355 -18.18 -3.06 3.65
C GLY A 355 -18.37 -1.70 4.34
N LYS A 356 -17.28 -1.05 4.76
CA LYS A 356 -17.27 0.27 5.38
C LYS A 356 -16.64 1.29 4.44
N PRO A 357 -17.08 2.55 4.50
CA PRO A 357 -16.45 3.62 3.74
C PRO A 357 -14.97 3.78 4.11
N VAL A 358 -14.15 4.09 3.10
CA VAL A 358 -12.76 4.50 3.27
C VAL A 358 -12.70 6.00 3.15
N GLU A 359 -12.14 6.67 4.16
CA GLU A 359 -11.95 8.13 4.17
C GLU A 359 -10.77 8.50 3.28
N VAL A 360 -10.96 9.48 2.39
CA VAL A 360 -9.95 9.95 1.43
C VAL A 360 -9.71 11.44 1.64
N LEU A 361 -8.44 11.84 1.68
CA LEU A 361 -8.02 13.22 1.86
C LEU A 361 -7.50 13.85 0.56
N ALA A 362 -7.39 15.18 0.56
CA ALA A 362 -6.95 15.96 -0.61
C ALA A 362 -5.56 15.55 -1.15
N ASN A 363 -4.65 15.10 -0.29
CA ASN A 363 -3.31 14.63 -0.66
C ASN A 363 -3.31 13.21 -1.24
N GLY A 364 -4.47 12.53 -1.26
CA GLY A 364 -4.64 11.17 -1.75
C GLY A 364 -4.39 10.09 -0.69
N SER A 365 -4.11 10.48 0.56
CA SER A 365 -4.08 9.50 1.66
C SER A 365 -5.50 8.99 1.94
N TYR A 366 -5.61 7.75 2.40
CA TYR A 366 -6.87 7.13 2.74
C TYR A 366 -6.74 6.27 4.00
N PHE A 367 -7.84 6.14 4.73
CA PHE A 367 -7.94 5.48 6.04
C PHE A 367 -9.10 4.49 6.02
N ASN A 368 -8.99 3.32 6.48
CA ASN A 368 -7.85 2.47 6.82
C ASN A 368 -7.36 1.76 5.54
N PRO A 369 -6.08 1.79 5.19
CA PRO A 369 -5.58 1.19 3.94
C PRO A 369 -5.89 -0.30 3.79
N GLN A 370 -5.93 -1.03 4.90
CA GLN A 370 -6.24 -2.46 4.94
C GLN A 370 -7.70 -2.79 4.58
N ASP A 371 -8.60 -1.80 4.56
CA ASP A 371 -10.01 -2.02 4.20
C ASP A 371 -10.24 -1.94 2.69
N LEU A 372 -9.23 -1.51 1.91
CA LEU A 372 -9.27 -1.45 0.46
C LEU A 372 -8.34 -2.50 -0.16
N LEU A 373 -8.93 -3.53 -0.76
CA LEU A 373 -8.20 -4.52 -1.55
C LEU A 373 -8.09 -4.05 -2.99
N SER A 374 -6.89 -4.12 -3.56
CA SER A 374 -6.65 -3.89 -4.98
C SER A 374 -6.07 -5.12 -5.67
N SER A 375 -6.47 -5.36 -6.92
CA SER A 375 -5.96 -6.43 -7.77
C SER A 375 -5.77 -5.95 -9.21
N GLY A 376 -5.38 -6.85 -10.13
CA GLY A 376 -5.07 -6.47 -11.49
C GLY A 376 -3.79 -5.65 -11.58
N TYR A 377 -3.83 -4.54 -12.35
CA TYR A 377 -2.65 -3.71 -12.55
C TYR A 377 -2.12 -3.12 -11.23
N TRP A 378 -2.99 -2.54 -10.38
CA TRP A 378 -2.56 -2.00 -9.08
C TRP A 378 -2.06 -3.08 -8.12
N GLY A 379 -2.62 -4.28 -8.12
CA GLY A 379 -2.10 -5.39 -7.32
C GLY A 379 -0.64 -5.74 -7.61
N TRP A 380 -0.20 -5.51 -8.84
CA TRP A 380 1.19 -5.68 -9.27
C TRP A 380 2.02 -4.40 -9.13
N TRP A 381 1.41 -3.24 -9.44
CA TRP A 381 2.10 -1.95 -9.51
C TRP A 381 2.33 -1.32 -8.13
N GLU A 382 1.32 -1.26 -7.27
CA GLU A 382 1.34 -0.58 -5.96
C GLU A 382 2.23 -1.33 -4.96
N LYS A 383 3.54 -1.20 -5.12
CA LYS A 383 4.59 -1.78 -4.28
C LYS A 383 5.54 -0.68 -3.80
N MET A 384 6.37 -0.99 -2.82
CA MET A 384 7.33 0.01 -2.29
C MET A 384 8.25 0.61 -3.36
N GLY A 385 8.55 -0.14 -4.43
CA GLY A 385 9.38 0.35 -5.53
C GLY A 385 8.74 1.42 -6.40
N THR A 386 7.41 1.52 -6.40
CA THR A 386 6.63 2.50 -7.17
C THR A 386 5.87 3.48 -6.26
N MET A 387 6.01 3.35 -4.94
CA MET A 387 5.33 4.22 -4.00
C MET A 387 5.89 5.63 -4.01
N LEU A 388 5.00 6.62 -4.05
CA LEU A 388 5.32 8.04 -3.91
C LEU A 388 4.79 8.56 -2.57
N PRO A 389 5.49 9.52 -1.96
CA PRO A 389 4.99 10.15 -0.74
C PRO A 389 3.74 11.00 -1.02
N PHE A 390 2.87 11.14 -0.01
CA PHE A 390 1.64 11.93 -0.12
C PHE A 390 1.86 13.43 -0.28
N ASP A 391 3.05 13.94 -0.09
CA ASP A 391 3.44 15.32 -0.38
C ASP A 391 4.08 15.48 -1.77
N TYR A 392 4.24 14.40 -2.56
CA TYR A 392 4.65 14.48 -3.96
C TYR A 392 3.66 15.32 -4.77
N LYS A 393 4.18 16.21 -5.60
CA LYS A 393 3.40 17.03 -6.53
C LYS A 393 3.91 16.77 -7.95
N PRO A 394 3.06 16.27 -8.87
CA PRO A 394 3.45 16.13 -10.27
C PRO A 394 3.71 17.51 -10.87
N LEU A 395 4.65 17.59 -11.82
CA LEU A 395 4.86 18.77 -12.60
C LEU A 395 3.55 19.06 -13.38
N ARG A 396 2.99 20.23 -13.22
CA ARG A 396 1.78 20.60 -13.96
C ARG A 396 2.12 20.69 -15.45
N LYS A 397 1.42 19.90 -16.27
CA LYS A 397 1.34 20.13 -17.71
C LYS A 397 0.41 21.27 -18.01
#